data_5bc5cdaf92e21685fbfbb9ce7ccc8bea
#
_entry.id   5bc5cdaf92e21685fbfbb9ce7ccc8bea
#
_cell.length_a   1.000
_cell.length_b   1.000
_cell.length_c   1.000
_cell.angle_alpha   90.00
_cell.angle_beta   90.00
_cell.angle_gamma   90.00
#
_symmetry.space_group_name_H-M   'P 1'
#
loop_
_entity.id
_entity.type
_entity.pdbx_description
1 polymer ?
#
loop_
_entity_poly.entity_id
_entity_poly.type
_entity_poly.pdbx_seq_one_letter_code
_entity_poly.pdbx_strand_id
1 'polypeptide(L)'
;MQKKWKVNGTVKNLIQYAAIAIFSLISLQAECAHTTWQGPTGFINVPSHLTIPEKQIDMAIHTKMYRVPNTNKEGWLNSMAFGFSPFKNLEMGVQKTMDTRQGSKDPDPTVNFKVSLPPIGNGDFAQFAFGGVFDFNQNNYNTLYLTCGGFGVGWNFGGNPGGMSNYGKYNKHKEEPKSLCLLFGVELPARKDGERGYKSQYFLDYNGDVAAFGWRYSSHRGFWVDASCQSKSSYDEFYDYKPFILGFGANF
;
A
#
# COMPACT_ATOMS: atom_id res chain seq x y z
N MET A 1 23.22 -40.59 -13.90
CA MET A 1 22.02 -41.01 -13.14
C MET A 1 21.25 -39.78 -12.73
N GLN A 2 20.12 -39.48 -13.39
CA GLN A 2 19.22 -38.37 -13.01
C GLN A 2 18.27 -38.90 -11.92
N LYS A 3 18.37 -38.38 -10.69
CA LYS A 3 17.40 -38.62 -9.62
C LYS A 3 16.07 -37.89 -9.99
N LYS A 4 15.07 -38.62 -10.46
CA LYS A 4 13.70 -38.12 -10.58
C LYS A 4 13.13 -37.92 -9.17
N TRP A 5 12.95 -36.66 -8.76
CA TRP A 5 12.23 -36.31 -7.53
C TRP A 5 10.75 -36.67 -7.71
N LYS A 6 10.30 -37.73 -7.02
CA LYS A 6 8.85 -38.05 -6.91
C LYS A 6 8.26 -37.09 -5.87
N VAL A 7 7.58 -36.08 -6.29
CA VAL A 7 6.79 -35.21 -5.39
C VAL A 7 5.65 -36.05 -4.82
N ASN A 8 5.59 -36.14 -3.51
CA ASN A 8 4.60 -36.93 -2.77
C ASN A 8 3.19 -36.40 -3.08
N GLY A 9 2.18 -37.25 -3.31
CA GLY A 9 0.82 -36.87 -3.69
C GLY A 9 0.18 -35.85 -2.74
N THR A 10 0.48 -35.94 -1.45
CA THR A 10 0.04 -34.98 -0.43
C THR A 10 0.56 -33.57 -0.69
N VAL A 11 1.84 -33.43 -1.10
CA VAL A 11 2.44 -32.11 -1.44
C VAL A 11 1.82 -31.53 -2.70
N LYS A 12 1.49 -32.35 -3.70
CA LYS A 12 0.78 -31.90 -4.90
C LYS A 12 -0.60 -31.36 -4.58
N ASN A 13 -1.37 -32.07 -3.74
CA ASN A 13 -2.68 -31.61 -3.33
C ASN A 13 -2.61 -30.33 -2.49
N LEU A 14 -1.63 -30.20 -1.60
CA LEU A 14 -1.43 -28.98 -0.82
C LEU A 14 -1.11 -27.77 -1.72
N ILE A 15 -0.26 -27.94 -2.71
CA ILE A 15 0.07 -26.89 -3.70
C ILE A 15 -1.18 -26.53 -4.52
N GLN A 16 -1.99 -27.51 -4.92
CA GLN A 16 -3.23 -27.25 -5.64
C GLN A 16 -4.26 -26.49 -4.79
N TYR A 17 -4.47 -26.88 -3.53
CA TYR A 17 -5.37 -26.16 -2.64
C TYR A 17 -4.86 -24.76 -2.29
N ALA A 18 -3.55 -24.62 -2.07
CA ALA A 18 -2.94 -23.29 -1.90
C ALA A 18 -3.09 -22.41 -3.15
N ALA A 19 -2.89 -22.96 -4.34
CA ALA A 19 -3.11 -22.24 -5.60
C ALA A 19 -4.58 -21.84 -5.77
N ILE A 20 -5.55 -22.75 -5.51
CA ILE A 20 -6.98 -22.45 -5.57
C ILE A 20 -7.35 -21.38 -4.54
N ALA A 21 -6.84 -21.47 -3.30
CA ALA A 21 -7.09 -20.45 -2.27
C ALA A 21 -6.50 -19.09 -2.68
N ILE A 22 -5.28 -19.05 -3.22
CA ILE A 22 -4.65 -17.84 -3.74
C ILE A 22 -5.46 -17.28 -4.91
N PHE A 23 -5.87 -18.12 -5.88
CA PHE A 23 -6.71 -17.69 -7.00
C PHE A 23 -8.09 -17.20 -6.54
N SER A 24 -8.69 -17.83 -5.53
CA SER A 24 -9.96 -17.37 -4.96
C SER A 24 -9.83 -16.03 -4.24
N LEU A 25 -8.67 -15.76 -3.60
CA LEU A 25 -8.37 -14.47 -2.99
C LEU A 25 -8.09 -13.38 -4.04
N ILE A 26 -7.52 -13.72 -5.19
CA ILE A 26 -7.29 -12.80 -6.31
C ILE A 26 -8.62 -12.34 -6.93
N SER A 27 -9.65 -13.19 -6.93
CA SER A 27 -10.99 -12.84 -7.43
C SER A 27 -11.81 -11.95 -6.49
N LEU A 28 -11.34 -11.70 -5.26
CA LEU A 28 -11.89 -10.66 -4.39
C LEU A 28 -11.42 -9.32 -4.93
N GLN A 29 -12.18 -8.75 -5.87
CA GLN A 29 -11.88 -7.46 -6.47
C GLN A 29 -11.89 -6.38 -5.39
N ALA A 30 -10.73 -5.75 -5.20
CA ALA A 30 -10.66 -4.52 -4.43
C ALA A 30 -11.37 -3.42 -5.22
N GLU A 31 -12.50 -2.94 -4.73
CA GLU A 31 -13.20 -1.78 -5.32
C GLU A 31 -12.61 -0.46 -4.77
N CYS A 32 -11.38 -0.46 -4.25
CA CYS A 32 -10.77 0.69 -3.61
C CYS A 32 -9.88 1.48 -4.56
N ALA A 33 -10.35 2.65 -4.95
CA ALA A 33 -9.59 3.66 -5.67
C ALA A 33 -9.29 4.88 -4.78
N HIS A 34 -8.78 4.66 -3.57
CA HIS A 34 -8.41 5.72 -2.63
C HIS A 34 -6.91 5.68 -2.34
N THR A 35 -6.30 6.86 -2.16
CA THR A 35 -4.86 6.97 -1.91
C THR A 35 -4.45 6.28 -0.62
N THR A 36 -3.29 5.60 -0.68
CA THR A 36 -2.65 4.95 0.46
C THR A 36 -1.81 5.94 1.27
N TRP A 37 -1.24 5.48 2.38
CA TRP A 37 -0.23 6.24 3.13
C TRP A 37 0.96 6.70 2.25
N GLN A 38 1.37 5.92 1.24
CA GLN A 38 2.46 6.23 0.32
C GLN A 38 2.04 7.00 -0.94
N GLY A 39 0.77 7.28 -1.12
CA GLY A 39 0.24 8.08 -2.22
C GLY A 39 -0.51 7.33 -3.32
N PRO A 40 -0.01 6.21 -3.91
CA PRO A 40 -0.77 5.45 -4.90
C PRO A 40 -2.09 4.92 -4.33
N THR A 41 -3.13 4.80 -5.18
CA THR A 41 -4.40 4.22 -4.73
C THR A 41 -4.27 2.74 -4.37
N GLY A 42 -4.98 2.33 -3.32
CA GLY A 42 -4.91 0.96 -2.81
C GLY A 42 -5.57 0.76 -1.46
N PHE A 43 -5.01 -0.15 -0.68
CA PHE A 43 -5.45 -0.48 0.67
C PHE A 43 -5.01 0.61 1.68
N ILE A 44 -4.26 0.26 2.72
CA ILE A 44 -3.73 1.21 3.70
C ILE A 44 -2.29 1.58 3.34
N ASN A 45 -1.44 0.57 3.15
CA ASN A 45 -0.02 0.72 2.84
C ASN A 45 0.36 0.12 1.47
N VAL A 46 -0.52 -0.62 0.82
CA VAL A 46 -0.21 -1.40 -0.39
C VAL A 46 -1.02 -0.87 -1.58
N PRO A 47 -0.39 -0.58 -2.72
CA PRO A 47 -1.10 -0.21 -3.93
C PRO A 47 -1.93 -1.38 -4.45
N SER A 48 -3.14 -1.10 -4.92
CA SER A 48 -3.98 -2.05 -5.65
C SER A 48 -3.77 -1.93 -7.16
N HIS A 49 -4.41 -2.82 -7.92
CA HIS A 49 -4.44 -2.73 -9.38
C HIS A 49 -5.36 -1.61 -9.91
N LEU A 50 -6.25 -1.08 -9.07
CA LEU A 50 -7.17 -0.01 -9.45
C LEU A 50 -6.46 1.33 -9.51
N THR A 51 -6.89 2.17 -10.44
CA THR A 51 -6.51 3.59 -10.54
C THR A 51 -7.69 4.48 -10.18
N ILE A 52 -7.42 5.73 -9.84
CA ILE A 52 -8.45 6.77 -9.78
C ILE A 52 -9.21 6.78 -11.10
N PRO A 53 -10.56 6.93 -11.11
CA PRO A 53 -11.32 7.06 -12.34
C PRO A 53 -10.83 8.23 -13.21
N GLU A 54 -10.95 8.09 -14.53
CA GLU A 54 -10.49 9.10 -15.48
C GLU A 54 -11.06 10.50 -15.16
N LYS A 55 -10.19 11.52 -15.20
CA LYS A 55 -10.48 12.93 -14.91
C LYS A 55 -10.92 13.22 -13.47
N GLN A 56 -10.74 12.28 -12.57
CA GLN A 56 -10.99 12.48 -11.15
C GLN A 56 -9.69 12.75 -10.39
N ILE A 57 -9.87 13.37 -9.25
CA ILE A 57 -8.84 13.71 -8.27
C ILE A 57 -9.20 12.99 -6.97
N ASP A 58 -8.21 12.41 -6.31
CA ASP A 58 -8.32 11.91 -4.94
C ASP A 58 -7.36 12.68 -4.03
N MET A 59 -7.86 13.18 -2.92
CA MET A 59 -7.08 13.89 -1.91
C MET A 59 -7.23 13.17 -0.58
N ALA A 60 -6.11 12.96 0.10
CA ALA A 60 -6.10 12.27 1.39
C ALA A 60 -5.17 12.93 2.38
N ILE A 61 -5.54 12.82 3.64
CA ILE A 61 -4.66 13.10 4.79
C ILE A 61 -4.71 11.87 5.68
N HIS A 62 -3.53 11.31 5.98
CA HIS A 62 -3.37 10.26 6.96
C HIS A 62 -2.52 10.77 8.12
N THR A 63 -2.83 10.36 9.32
CA THR A 63 -2.08 10.74 10.53
C THR A 63 -1.67 9.52 11.33
N LYS A 64 -0.45 9.54 11.86
CA LYS A 64 0.14 8.48 12.68
C LYS A 64 0.94 9.10 13.83
N MET A 65 0.68 8.65 15.05
CA MET A 65 1.45 9.08 16.22
C MET A 65 2.71 8.23 16.39
N TYR A 66 3.78 8.84 16.86
CA TYR A 66 5.02 8.14 17.24
C TYR A 66 5.63 8.74 18.51
N ARG A 67 6.51 7.96 19.15
CA ARG A 67 7.36 8.39 20.28
C ARG A 67 8.81 8.19 19.89
N VAL A 68 9.68 9.14 20.24
CA VAL A 68 11.13 8.98 20.08
C VAL A 68 11.64 8.07 21.20
N PRO A 69 12.26 6.92 20.89
CA PRO A 69 12.79 6.01 21.90
C PRO A 69 13.75 6.72 22.88
N ASN A 70 13.73 6.30 24.13
CA ASN A 70 14.54 6.86 25.22
C ASN A 70 14.31 8.35 25.50
N THR A 71 13.22 8.90 25.02
CA THR A 71 12.77 10.27 25.32
C THR A 71 11.27 10.28 25.64
N ASN A 72 10.80 11.37 26.27
CA ASN A 72 9.37 11.60 26.45
C ASN A 72 8.76 12.43 25.31
N LYS A 73 9.48 12.57 24.19
CA LYS A 73 9.01 13.36 23.04
C LYS A 73 8.10 12.52 22.18
N GLU A 74 6.91 13.03 21.94
CA GLU A 74 5.93 12.46 21.01
C GLU A 74 5.74 13.41 19.82
N GLY A 75 5.33 12.88 18.70
CA GLY A 75 5.05 13.63 17.48
C GLY A 75 3.99 12.94 16.64
N TRP A 76 3.52 13.66 15.65
CA TRP A 76 2.60 13.17 14.65
C TRP A 76 3.27 13.24 13.27
N LEU A 77 3.16 12.18 12.51
CA LEU A 77 3.41 12.21 11.09
C LEU A 77 2.08 12.37 10.37
N ASN A 78 1.98 13.42 9.58
CA ASN A 78 0.82 13.69 8.74
C ASN A 78 1.25 13.51 7.28
N SER A 79 0.67 12.54 6.60
CA SER A 79 0.88 12.32 5.17
C SER A 79 -0.27 12.97 4.40
N MET A 80 0.04 13.92 3.55
CA MET A 80 -0.90 14.51 2.60
C MET A 80 -0.61 13.95 1.22
N ALA A 81 -1.62 13.37 0.59
CA ALA A 81 -1.53 12.79 -0.73
C ALA A 81 -2.54 13.45 -1.67
N PHE A 82 -2.12 13.64 -2.90
CA PHE A 82 -2.93 14.13 -4.00
C PHE A 82 -2.71 13.21 -5.19
N GLY A 83 -3.76 12.61 -5.70
CA GLY A 83 -3.77 11.75 -6.87
C GLY A 83 -4.67 12.32 -7.96
N PHE A 84 -4.31 12.07 -9.21
CA PHE A 84 -5.04 12.52 -10.39
C PHE A 84 -4.93 11.48 -11.51
N SER A 85 -6.00 11.25 -12.23
CA SER A 85 -6.04 10.36 -13.38
C SER A 85 -6.35 11.15 -14.66
N PRO A 86 -5.34 11.54 -15.46
CA PRO A 86 -5.56 12.30 -16.70
C PRO A 86 -6.22 11.46 -17.80
N PHE A 87 -5.97 10.15 -17.80
CA PHE A 87 -6.48 9.22 -18.79
C PHE A 87 -6.94 7.94 -18.11
N LYS A 88 -7.81 7.20 -18.76
CA LYS A 88 -8.22 5.86 -18.30
C LYS A 88 -6.97 5.00 -18.01
N ASN A 89 -6.96 4.37 -16.85
CA ASN A 89 -5.90 3.47 -16.39
C ASN A 89 -4.54 4.12 -16.09
N LEU A 90 -4.41 5.45 -16.11
CA LEU A 90 -3.20 6.15 -15.69
C LEU A 90 -3.49 7.01 -14.47
N GLU A 91 -2.75 6.80 -13.41
CA GLU A 91 -2.79 7.60 -12.20
C GLU A 91 -1.42 8.24 -11.95
N MET A 92 -1.43 9.48 -11.54
CA MET A 92 -0.24 10.22 -11.12
C MET A 92 -0.56 10.91 -9.79
N GLY A 93 0.45 11.10 -8.96
CA GLY A 93 0.23 11.76 -7.68
C GLY A 93 1.49 12.29 -7.03
N VAL A 94 1.26 13.05 -5.99
CA VAL A 94 2.31 13.55 -5.10
C VAL A 94 1.90 13.28 -3.66
N GLN A 95 2.88 13.03 -2.82
CA GLN A 95 2.67 12.82 -1.39
C GLN A 95 3.73 13.58 -0.61
N LYS A 96 3.33 14.21 0.49
CA LYS A 96 4.22 14.90 1.42
C LYS A 96 3.91 14.45 2.84
N THR A 97 4.92 13.97 3.55
CA THR A 97 4.82 13.71 4.99
C THR A 97 5.38 14.92 5.75
N MET A 98 4.70 15.31 6.81
CA MET A 98 5.10 16.38 7.70
C MET A 98 5.24 15.84 9.12
N ASP A 99 6.35 16.15 9.78
CA ASP A 99 6.59 15.83 11.18
C ASP A 99 6.25 17.04 12.05
N THR A 100 5.31 16.90 12.96
CA THR A 100 4.90 18.01 13.85
C THR A 100 5.89 18.33 14.97
N ARG A 101 6.93 17.52 15.12
CA ARG A 101 7.94 17.73 16.17
C ARG A 101 8.81 18.94 15.83
N GLN A 102 8.92 19.86 16.79
CA GLN A 102 9.79 21.04 16.63
C GLN A 102 11.26 20.64 16.39
N GLY A 103 11.86 21.20 15.34
CA GLY A 103 13.23 20.91 14.92
C GLY A 103 13.42 19.60 14.15
N SER A 104 12.34 18.87 13.87
CA SER A 104 12.38 17.75 12.95
C SER A 104 12.52 18.25 11.51
N LYS A 105 13.25 17.49 10.69
CA LYS A 105 13.29 17.72 9.26
C LYS A 105 12.20 16.87 8.62
N ASP A 106 11.28 17.52 7.92
CA ASP A 106 10.24 16.81 7.16
C ASP A 106 10.86 15.91 6.10
N PRO A 107 10.34 14.69 5.91
CA PRO A 107 10.68 13.89 4.75
C PRO A 107 10.42 14.64 3.45
N ASP A 108 11.23 14.35 2.44
CA ASP A 108 11.05 14.95 1.12
C ASP A 108 9.72 14.50 0.48
N PRO A 109 9.12 15.33 -0.39
CA PRO A 109 7.94 14.91 -1.11
C PRO A 109 8.26 13.79 -2.09
N THR A 110 7.33 12.90 -2.30
CA THR A 110 7.40 11.84 -3.30
C THR A 110 6.42 12.09 -4.42
N VAL A 111 6.77 11.62 -5.61
CA VAL A 111 5.85 11.49 -6.75
C VAL A 111 5.55 10.03 -6.96
N ASN A 112 4.36 9.75 -7.43
CA ASN A 112 3.97 8.40 -7.83
C ASN A 112 3.29 8.40 -9.18
N PHE A 113 3.37 7.25 -9.85
CA PHE A 113 2.54 6.94 -11.01
C PHE A 113 2.08 5.49 -10.94
N LYS A 114 0.96 5.19 -11.59
CA LYS A 114 0.45 3.85 -11.74
C LYS A 114 -0.30 3.71 -13.07
N VAL A 115 -0.05 2.60 -13.74
CA VAL A 115 -0.74 2.21 -14.99
C VAL A 115 -1.42 0.88 -14.74
N SER A 116 -2.75 0.86 -14.84
CA SER A 116 -3.53 -0.39 -14.86
C SER A 116 -3.54 -0.94 -16.26
N LEU A 117 -3.21 -2.21 -16.38
CA LEU A 117 -3.25 -2.93 -17.65
C LEU A 117 -4.67 -3.48 -17.90
N PRO A 118 -5.07 -3.66 -19.18
CA PRO A 118 -6.32 -4.32 -19.48
C PRO A 118 -6.37 -5.72 -18.85
N PRO A 119 -7.55 -6.22 -18.45
CA PRO A 119 -7.71 -7.58 -17.95
C PRO A 119 -7.22 -8.60 -18.98
N ILE A 120 -6.57 -9.66 -18.52
CA ILE A 120 -6.11 -10.74 -19.38
C ILE A 120 -7.21 -11.81 -19.48
N GLY A 121 -7.66 -12.10 -20.70
CA GLY A 121 -8.66 -13.14 -20.99
C GLY A 121 -10.11 -12.64 -21.09
N ASN A 122 -11.05 -13.56 -21.29
CA ASN A 122 -12.47 -13.27 -21.50
C ASN A 122 -13.26 -13.07 -20.19
N GLY A 123 -12.62 -12.72 -19.12
CA GLY A 123 -13.24 -12.47 -17.82
C GLY A 123 -12.26 -11.77 -16.93
N ASP A 124 -12.75 -11.23 -15.84
CA ASP A 124 -12.02 -10.42 -14.86
C ASP A 124 -10.93 -11.20 -14.07
N PHE A 125 -10.27 -12.16 -14.73
CA PHE A 125 -9.41 -13.14 -14.08
C PHE A 125 -8.11 -12.56 -13.50
N ALA A 126 -7.51 -11.58 -14.16
CA ALA A 126 -6.33 -10.92 -13.63
C ALA A 126 -6.18 -9.52 -14.22
N GLN A 127 -6.26 -8.52 -13.39
CA GLN A 127 -5.92 -7.15 -13.75
C GLN A 127 -4.62 -6.78 -13.07
N PHE A 128 -3.64 -6.38 -13.88
CA PHE A 128 -2.34 -5.96 -13.40
C PHE A 128 -2.25 -4.45 -13.37
N ALA A 129 -1.45 -3.94 -12.44
CA ALA A 129 -0.97 -2.56 -12.48
C ALA A 129 0.53 -2.52 -12.23
N PHE A 130 1.20 -1.66 -12.98
CA PHE A 130 2.60 -1.31 -12.79
C PHE A 130 2.68 0.14 -12.33
N GLY A 131 3.55 0.42 -11.38
CA GLY A 131 3.73 1.78 -10.89
C GLY A 131 5.04 2.00 -10.17
N GLY A 132 5.19 3.20 -9.65
CA GLY A 132 6.37 3.56 -8.88
C GLY A 132 6.12 4.73 -7.93
N VAL A 133 6.95 4.80 -6.91
CA VAL A 133 7.04 5.91 -5.95
C VAL A 133 8.48 6.40 -5.93
N PHE A 134 8.68 7.68 -6.16
CA PHE A 134 10.00 8.30 -6.33
C PHE A 134 10.16 9.48 -5.38
N ASP A 135 11.32 9.55 -4.73
CA ASP A 135 11.73 10.68 -3.91
C ASP A 135 12.36 11.77 -4.80
N PHE A 136 11.93 13.01 -4.66
CA PHE A 136 12.48 14.14 -5.42
C PHE A 136 13.96 14.41 -5.16
N ASN A 137 14.39 14.22 -3.91
CA ASN A 137 15.77 14.55 -3.50
C ASN A 137 16.65 13.30 -3.34
N GLN A 138 16.13 12.12 -3.65
CA GLN A 138 16.83 10.84 -3.53
C GLN A 138 17.35 10.54 -2.11
N ASN A 139 16.78 11.17 -1.08
CA ASN A 139 17.11 10.86 0.32
C ASN A 139 16.51 9.53 0.77
N ASN A 140 15.40 9.12 0.13
CA ASN A 140 14.75 7.83 0.34
C ASN A 140 14.96 6.92 -0.88
N TYR A 141 14.64 5.65 -0.70
CA TYR A 141 14.69 4.70 -1.81
C TYR A 141 13.46 4.86 -2.71
N ASN A 142 13.71 4.81 -4.00
CA ASN A 142 12.67 4.73 -5.01
C ASN A 142 12.13 3.30 -5.08
N THR A 143 10.88 3.15 -5.43
CA THR A 143 10.26 1.83 -5.58
C THR A 143 9.50 1.73 -6.89
N LEU A 144 9.76 0.68 -7.66
CA LEU A 144 8.88 0.20 -8.70
C LEU A 144 8.07 -0.97 -8.14
N TYR A 145 6.83 -1.13 -8.58
CA TYR A 145 5.98 -2.24 -8.17
C TYR A 145 5.11 -2.76 -9.31
N LEU A 146 4.80 -4.05 -9.22
CA LEU A 146 3.82 -4.73 -10.06
C LEU A 146 2.79 -5.35 -9.12
N THR A 147 1.52 -5.10 -9.36
CA THR A 147 0.41 -5.66 -8.58
C THR A 147 -0.60 -6.37 -9.47
N CYS A 148 -1.23 -7.41 -8.93
CA CYS A 148 -2.34 -8.14 -9.54
C CYS A 148 -3.40 -8.38 -8.47
N GLY A 149 -4.56 -7.77 -8.60
CA GLY A 149 -5.52 -7.74 -7.50
C GLY A 149 -4.91 -7.08 -6.27
N GLY A 150 -4.82 -7.84 -5.17
CA GLY A 150 -4.17 -7.43 -3.93
C GLY A 150 -2.78 -8.00 -3.73
N PHE A 151 -2.20 -8.69 -4.71
CA PHE A 151 -0.84 -9.24 -4.61
C PHE A 151 0.13 -8.45 -5.46
N GLY A 152 1.37 -8.35 -5.01
CA GLY A 152 2.37 -7.65 -5.78
C GLY A 152 3.80 -7.90 -5.32
N VAL A 153 4.70 -7.32 -6.11
CA VAL A 153 6.13 -7.30 -5.84
C VAL A 153 6.60 -5.86 -5.99
N GLY A 154 7.34 -5.38 -4.99
CA GLY A 154 8.03 -4.10 -5.04
C GLY A 154 9.53 -4.30 -5.18
N TRP A 155 10.16 -3.43 -5.95
CA TRP A 155 11.61 -3.36 -6.10
C TRP A 155 12.11 -1.98 -5.70
N ASN A 156 12.96 -1.95 -4.65
CA ASN A 156 13.57 -0.74 -4.11
C ASN A 156 14.96 -0.53 -4.73
N PHE A 157 15.27 0.69 -5.13
CA PHE A 157 16.53 1.05 -5.75
C PHE A 157 16.88 2.52 -5.54
N GLY A 158 18.14 2.89 -5.75
CA GLY A 158 18.62 4.24 -5.54
C GLY A 158 18.52 4.68 -4.07
N GLY A 159 18.44 5.96 -3.84
CA GLY A 159 18.41 6.55 -2.50
C GLY A 159 19.77 6.68 -1.84
N ASN A 160 19.78 7.28 -0.65
CA ASN A 160 20.98 7.44 0.17
C ASN A 160 21.01 6.40 1.29
N PRO A 161 22.20 5.97 1.76
CA PRO A 161 22.31 5.15 2.96
C PRO A 161 21.57 5.79 4.14
N GLY A 162 20.77 5.00 4.85
CA GLY A 162 19.92 5.48 5.94
C GLY A 162 18.59 6.10 5.51
N GLY A 163 18.30 6.17 4.21
CA GLY A 163 16.99 6.59 3.70
C GLY A 163 15.89 5.57 3.99
N MET A 164 14.64 6.05 4.07
CA MET A 164 13.47 5.18 4.29
C MET A 164 13.08 4.49 2.98
N SER A 165 12.68 3.22 3.09
CA SER A 165 12.05 2.51 1.98
C SER A 165 10.55 2.81 1.93
N ASN A 166 9.99 2.95 0.72
CA ASN A 166 8.55 3.06 0.54
C ASN A 166 7.85 1.73 0.85
N TYR A 167 8.48 0.62 0.44
CA TYR A 167 7.98 -0.72 0.66
C TYR A 167 9.12 -1.65 1.08
N GLY A 168 8.79 -2.62 1.93
CA GLY A 168 9.72 -3.64 2.34
C GLY A 168 10.54 -3.32 3.57
N LYS A 169 11.14 -4.35 4.11
CA LYS A 169 11.86 -4.33 5.38
C LYS A 169 13.25 -3.71 5.22
N TYR A 170 13.56 -2.75 6.07
CA TYR A 170 14.90 -2.20 6.22
C TYR A 170 15.89 -3.27 6.72
N ASN A 171 17.09 -3.30 6.15
CA ASN A 171 18.13 -4.20 6.61
C ASN A 171 19.09 -3.45 7.53
N LYS A 172 18.85 -3.54 8.82
CA LYS A 172 19.63 -2.89 9.89
C LYS A 172 21.16 -3.12 9.78
N HIS A 173 21.57 -4.31 9.34
CA HIS A 173 23.00 -4.67 9.29
C HIS A 173 23.72 -4.11 8.05
N LYS A 174 22.95 -3.71 7.03
CA LYS A 174 23.52 -3.21 5.76
C LYS A 174 23.18 -1.75 5.49
N GLU A 175 22.40 -1.13 6.38
CA GLU A 175 21.89 0.23 6.16
C GLU A 175 21.15 0.41 4.81
N GLU A 176 20.63 -0.69 4.26
CA GLU A 176 19.94 -0.73 2.98
C GLU A 176 18.60 -1.47 3.13
N PRO A 177 17.54 -1.02 2.47
CA PRO A 177 16.29 -1.77 2.40
C PRO A 177 16.47 -3.04 1.58
N LYS A 178 15.62 -4.02 1.79
CA LYS A 178 15.55 -5.16 0.88
C LYS A 178 15.20 -4.67 -0.51
N SER A 179 15.99 -5.08 -1.52
CA SER A 179 15.74 -4.70 -2.90
C SER A 179 14.41 -5.24 -3.44
N LEU A 180 13.94 -6.39 -2.93
CA LEU A 180 12.66 -6.99 -3.27
C LEU A 180 11.77 -7.13 -2.05
N CYS A 181 10.49 -6.81 -2.17
CA CYS A 181 9.48 -7.00 -1.16
C CYS A 181 8.20 -7.60 -1.77
N LEU A 182 7.52 -8.43 -0.98
CA LEU A 182 6.19 -8.92 -1.32
C LEU A 182 5.14 -7.96 -0.80
N LEU A 183 4.17 -7.66 -1.64
CA LEU A 183 3.02 -6.83 -1.32
C LEU A 183 1.78 -7.71 -1.27
N PHE A 184 0.97 -7.52 -0.26
CA PHE A 184 -0.28 -8.26 -0.11
C PHE A 184 -1.36 -7.32 0.42
N GLY A 185 -2.54 -7.35 -0.19
CA GLY A 185 -3.69 -6.64 0.30
C GLY A 185 -4.97 -7.39 -0.06
N VAL A 186 -5.91 -7.44 0.85
CA VAL A 186 -7.21 -8.03 0.63
C VAL A 186 -8.28 -7.13 1.22
N GLU A 187 -9.35 -6.96 0.45
CA GLU A 187 -10.59 -6.36 0.90
C GLU A 187 -11.55 -7.45 1.32
N LEU A 188 -12.04 -7.36 2.55
CA LEU A 188 -13.07 -8.26 3.04
C LEU A 188 -14.44 -7.72 2.63
N PRO A 189 -15.40 -8.59 2.27
CA PRO A 189 -16.72 -8.17 1.85
C PRO A 189 -17.34 -7.22 2.85
N ALA A 190 -17.77 -6.07 2.38
CA ALA A 190 -18.39 -5.05 3.20
C ALA A 190 -19.90 -5.02 2.99
N ARG A 191 -20.59 -4.48 3.97
CA ARG A 191 -22.00 -4.18 3.84
C ARG A 191 -22.17 -2.98 2.90
N LYS A 192 -22.82 -3.19 1.75
CA LYS A 192 -23.33 -2.10 0.92
C LYS A 192 -24.71 -1.71 1.47
N ASP A 193 -24.87 -0.47 1.86
CA ASP A 193 -26.20 0.09 2.08
C ASP A 193 -26.75 0.57 0.72
N GLY A 194 -27.46 -0.34 0.05
CA GLY A 194 -27.90 -0.17 -1.34
C GLY A 194 -28.80 1.05 -1.59
N GLU A 195 -29.52 1.54 -0.57
CA GLU A 195 -30.42 2.69 -0.73
C GLU A 195 -29.71 4.02 -0.51
N ARG A 196 -28.63 4.08 0.27
CA ARG A 196 -27.94 5.33 0.63
C ARG A 196 -26.59 5.52 -0.03
N GLY A 197 -26.10 4.52 -0.78
CA GLY A 197 -24.83 4.59 -1.49
C GLY A 197 -23.58 4.65 -0.59
N TYR A 198 -23.70 4.25 0.66
CA TYR A 198 -22.57 4.12 1.57
C TYR A 198 -21.91 2.75 1.45
N LYS A 199 -20.59 2.73 1.58
CA LYS A 199 -19.80 1.51 1.56
C LYS A 199 -18.90 1.45 2.78
N SER A 200 -18.96 0.34 3.51
CA SER A 200 -18.06 0.05 4.63
C SER A 200 -17.22 -1.17 4.29
N GLN A 201 -15.91 -1.09 4.42
CA GLN A 201 -14.95 -2.10 3.97
C GLN A 201 -13.91 -2.36 5.05
N TYR A 202 -13.48 -3.62 5.18
CA TYR A 202 -12.34 -4.00 5.99
C TYR A 202 -11.19 -4.41 5.09
N PHE A 203 -9.97 -4.10 5.52
CA PHE A 203 -8.75 -4.41 4.78
C PHE A 203 -7.76 -5.13 5.65
N LEU A 204 -7.02 -6.02 5.02
CA LEU A 204 -5.78 -6.56 5.56
C LEU A 204 -4.70 -6.32 4.51
N ASP A 205 -3.59 -5.70 4.87
CA ASP A 205 -2.47 -5.53 3.96
C ASP A 205 -1.11 -5.78 4.61
N TYR A 206 -0.11 -6.06 3.76
CA TYR A 206 1.27 -6.24 4.15
C TYR A 206 2.17 -5.68 3.05
N ASN A 207 3.03 -4.72 3.40
CA ASN A 207 3.88 -3.99 2.46
C ASN A 207 5.34 -4.49 2.41
N GLY A 208 5.61 -5.70 2.90
CA GLY A 208 6.96 -6.26 3.02
C GLY A 208 7.64 -5.99 4.36
N ASP A 209 7.11 -5.10 5.18
CA ASP A 209 7.58 -4.76 6.53
C ASP A 209 6.44 -4.77 7.56
N VAL A 210 5.37 -4.08 7.28
CA VAL A 210 4.25 -3.83 8.19
C VAL A 210 3.01 -4.54 7.68
N ALA A 211 2.36 -5.30 8.56
CA ALA A 211 1.00 -5.77 8.36
C ALA A 211 0.02 -4.76 8.97
N ALA A 212 -1.05 -4.45 8.25
CA ALA A 212 -2.10 -3.57 8.73
C ALA A 212 -3.47 -4.22 8.57
N PHE A 213 -4.35 -3.98 9.55
CA PHE A 213 -5.76 -4.26 9.47
C PHE A 213 -6.53 -2.95 9.66
N GLY A 214 -7.47 -2.68 8.77
CA GLY A 214 -8.20 -1.43 8.80
C GLY A 214 -9.64 -1.54 8.36
N TRP A 215 -10.34 -0.46 8.59
CA TRP A 215 -11.70 -0.24 8.19
C TRP A 215 -11.78 1.09 7.44
N ARG A 216 -12.54 1.12 6.35
CA ARG A 216 -12.83 2.33 5.58
C ARG A 216 -14.33 2.48 5.38
N TYR A 217 -14.78 3.69 5.53
CA TYR A 217 -16.14 4.11 5.21
C TYR A 217 -16.08 5.14 4.07
N SER A 218 -16.82 4.86 3.00
CA SER A 218 -16.90 5.75 1.82
C SER A 218 -18.34 6.17 1.60
N SER A 219 -18.53 7.45 1.33
CA SER A 219 -19.84 8.03 1.00
C SER A 219 -20.04 8.11 -0.51
N HIS A 220 -21.28 8.11 -0.95
CA HIS A 220 -21.65 8.33 -2.36
C HIS A 220 -21.23 9.70 -2.91
N ARG A 221 -20.87 10.63 -2.04
CA ARG A 221 -20.38 11.98 -2.41
C ARG A 221 -18.86 12.04 -2.56
N GLY A 222 -18.20 10.92 -2.56
CA GLY A 222 -16.75 10.84 -2.72
C GLY A 222 -15.93 11.03 -1.43
N PHE A 223 -16.54 11.36 -0.28
CA PHE A 223 -15.82 11.45 0.99
C PHE A 223 -15.58 10.07 1.57
N TRP A 224 -14.41 9.88 2.18
CA TRP A 224 -14.08 8.65 2.87
C TRP A 224 -13.26 8.92 4.15
N VAL A 225 -13.38 8.01 5.09
CA VAL A 225 -12.54 7.96 6.30
C VAL A 225 -12.05 6.54 6.50
N ASP A 226 -10.82 6.40 6.99
CA ASP A 226 -10.31 5.11 7.40
C ASP A 226 -9.65 5.15 8.79
N ALA A 227 -9.62 3.99 9.40
CA ALA A 227 -8.90 3.74 10.64
C ALA A 227 -8.23 2.38 10.53
N SER A 228 -6.95 2.31 10.87
CA SER A 228 -6.20 1.07 10.81
C SER A 228 -5.29 0.87 12.00
N CYS A 229 -4.99 -0.41 12.27
CA CYS A 229 -4.00 -0.84 13.23
C CYS A 229 -2.87 -1.56 12.51
N GLN A 230 -1.63 -1.23 12.85
CA GLN A 230 -0.43 -1.77 12.21
C GLN A 230 0.39 -2.61 13.17
N SER A 231 1.12 -3.60 12.61
CA SER A 231 2.20 -4.26 13.32
C SER A 231 3.39 -3.31 13.51
N LYS A 232 4.34 -3.71 14.32
CA LYS A 232 5.63 -3.01 14.41
C LYS A 232 6.38 -3.07 13.09
N SER A 233 7.03 -1.96 12.75
CA SER A 233 7.96 -1.84 11.63
C SER A 233 9.38 -2.17 12.05
N SER A 234 10.24 -2.53 11.11
CA SER A 234 11.67 -2.61 11.34
C SER A 234 12.32 -1.26 11.68
N TYR A 235 11.63 -0.16 11.42
CA TYR A 235 12.03 1.20 11.82
C TYR A 235 11.65 1.56 13.26
N ASP A 236 10.91 0.73 13.97
CA ASP A 236 10.47 1.02 15.35
C ASP A 236 11.65 1.13 16.35
N GLU A 237 12.85 0.74 15.94
CA GLU A 237 14.08 1.02 16.71
C GLU A 237 14.44 2.51 16.75
N PHE A 238 14.08 3.26 15.70
CA PHE A 238 14.32 4.70 15.59
C PHE A 238 13.14 5.51 16.10
N TYR A 239 11.93 4.95 15.93
CA TYR A 239 10.66 5.58 16.31
C TYR A 239 9.70 4.52 16.84
N ASP A 240 9.24 4.67 18.06
CA ASP A 240 8.15 3.84 18.60
C ASP A 240 6.82 4.32 18.01
N TYR A 241 6.49 3.83 16.81
CA TYR A 241 5.24 4.15 16.17
C TYR A 241 4.07 3.52 16.91
N LYS A 242 3.04 4.32 17.16
CA LYS A 242 1.79 3.80 17.67
C LYS A 242 1.08 3.00 16.57
N PRO A 243 0.36 1.94 16.94
CA PRO A 243 -0.21 1.02 15.96
C PRO A 243 -1.32 1.62 15.10
N PHE A 244 -1.81 2.82 15.40
CA PHE A 244 -2.98 3.40 14.75
C PHE A 244 -2.61 4.40 13.67
N ILE A 245 -3.30 4.28 12.50
CA ILE A 245 -3.37 5.31 11.47
C ILE A 245 -4.83 5.71 11.32
N LEU A 246 -5.06 7.00 11.21
CA LEU A 246 -6.35 7.57 10.82
C LEU A 246 -6.17 8.28 9.48
N GLY A 247 -7.13 8.10 8.59
CA GLY A 247 -7.15 8.75 7.29
C GLY A 247 -8.52 9.34 6.96
N PHE A 248 -8.52 10.39 6.18
CA PHE A 248 -9.72 10.92 5.54
C PHE A 248 -9.36 11.53 4.20
N GLY A 249 -10.31 11.53 3.29
CA GLY A 249 -10.09 12.07 1.97
C GLY A 249 -11.37 12.28 1.19
N ALA A 250 -11.19 12.73 -0.04
CA ALA A 250 -12.30 12.97 -0.95
C ALA A 250 -11.87 12.78 -2.41
N ASN A 251 -12.79 12.21 -3.20
CA ASN A 251 -12.70 12.10 -4.64
C ASN A 251 -13.60 13.14 -5.31
N PHE A 252 -13.08 13.82 -6.34
CA PHE A 252 -13.75 14.86 -7.10
C PHE A 252 -13.75 14.58 -8.59
#